data_cef8667866dd46bd3bd7718d5d7029c4
#
_entry.id   cef8667866dd46bd3bd7718d5d7029c4
#
_cell.length_a   1.000
_cell.length_b   1.000
_cell.length_c   1.000
_cell.angle_alpha   90.00
_cell.angle_beta   90.00
_cell.angle_gamma   90.00
#
_symmetry.space_group_name_H-M   'P 1'
#
loop_
_entity.id
_entity.type
_entity.pdbx_description
1 polymer ?
#
loop_
_entity_poly.entity_id
_entity_poly.type
_entity_poly.pdbx_seq_one_letter_code
_entity_poly.pdbx_strand_id
1 'polypeptide(L)'
;MESPDLEPQQRTLDDASAEVVSADEVEFDVETDVLVAGAGGCGLTATLAACEAEDLTVTLLEKSAEVGGNAALSTGMIPAAGTRFQREVGIEEGPADMARDILEKNGHEADAELVEHLCESSVDLVHWLVDDWDISLHLVDDFKYPKHSEYRMHAPPGRNGENLVAEMRDRIEARANAELLTNTPVTKLVAKDGAVEGVVAGSVREEAIRADRVILATDGFAGNREMVRAHCEDDIADALYYGSDGNTGDGIRWGAELGGALASMDAFQGHATVVSGTGALSTYAVVMNGGVLVNADGERFGNESKGYSQFAVDVVRQEGGVAYEIFDERIFERLQGALEDFDRAVDLGSYTSADTVEELAAELGCDPEATREAIESYNAAVEAGEPDEVGREDGRNVLSAPFYGTEVTGSLFHTQGGLVVDEHARVLREDGSTVDGLYAGGGTATGISGHGAAGYLSGNGLTTAMGFGRLAGVHAARSLGEQS
;
A
#
# COMPACT_ATOMS: atom_id res chain seq x y z
N MET A 1 6.85 31.25 -4.85
CA MET A 1 8.01 30.37 -5.00
C MET A 1 7.71 29.55 -6.24
N GLU A 2 8.57 29.60 -7.24
CA GLU A 2 8.39 28.86 -8.49
C GLU A 2 8.46 27.37 -8.16
N SER A 3 7.50 26.62 -8.68
CA SER A 3 7.47 25.15 -8.61
C SER A 3 8.75 24.60 -9.22
N PRO A 4 9.37 23.55 -8.68
CA PRO A 4 10.52 22.93 -9.32
C PRO A 4 10.09 22.34 -10.67
N ASP A 5 10.86 22.66 -11.73
CA ASP A 5 10.68 22.13 -13.06
C ASP A 5 10.73 20.59 -13.03
N LEU A 6 9.57 19.96 -13.17
CA LEU A 6 9.44 18.53 -13.41
C LEU A 6 9.87 18.25 -14.85
N GLU A 7 11.08 17.74 -15.05
CA GLU A 7 11.48 17.18 -16.34
C GLU A 7 10.58 15.99 -16.69
N PRO A 8 10.05 15.85 -17.90
CA PRO A 8 9.14 14.77 -18.24
C PRO A 8 9.85 13.41 -18.21
N GLN A 9 9.43 12.52 -17.31
CA GLN A 9 9.91 11.12 -17.21
C GLN A 9 9.27 10.20 -18.27
N GLN A 10 8.84 10.72 -19.38
CA GLN A 10 8.10 10.02 -20.45
C GLN A 10 8.88 8.93 -21.21
N ARG A 11 10.18 8.71 -20.94
CA ARG A 11 11.05 7.93 -21.84
C ARG A 11 10.97 6.40 -21.71
N THR A 12 10.26 5.83 -20.73
CA THR A 12 10.24 4.38 -20.48
C THR A 12 8.87 3.72 -20.51
N LEU A 13 7.80 4.46 -20.79
CA LEU A 13 6.46 3.89 -20.94
C LEU A 13 6.25 3.22 -22.31
N ASP A 14 7.21 3.34 -23.23
CA ASP A 14 7.08 2.98 -24.65
C ASP A 14 7.22 1.47 -24.96
N ASP A 15 7.47 0.59 -23.98
CA ASP A 15 7.69 -0.83 -24.28
C ASP A 15 6.56 -1.74 -23.78
N ALA A 16 5.81 -2.19 -24.76
CA ALA A 16 4.94 -3.38 -24.85
C ALA A 16 3.70 -3.48 -23.94
N SER A 17 2.55 -3.43 -24.54
CA SER A 17 1.25 -4.03 -24.26
C SER A 17 0.13 -3.16 -23.68
N ALA A 18 0.35 -1.97 -23.14
CA ALA A 18 -0.78 -1.08 -22.90
C ALA A 18 -1.20 -0.44 -24.23
N GLU A 19 -2.41 -0.65 -24.65
CA GLU A 19 -2.91 -0.19 -25.93
C GLU A 19 -4.22 0.59 -25.70
N VAL A 20 -4.27 1.81 -26.24
CA VAL A 20 -5.52 2.58 -26.37
C VAL A 20 -5.95 2.51 -27.82
N VAL A 21 -7.16 1.98 -28.04
CA VAL A 21 -7.71 1.80 -29.38
C VAL A 21 -8.83 2.79 -29.66
N SER A 22 -9.00 3.14 -30.94
CA SER A 22 -10.09 4.03 -31.35
C SER A 22 -11.46 3.36 -31.23
N ALA A 23 -12.45 4.05 -30.66
CA ALA A 23 -13.83 3.56 -30.63
C ALA A 23 -14.44 3.37 -32.04
N ASP A 24 -13.90 4.04 -33.05
CA ASP A 24 -14.35 3.85 -34.44
C ASP A 24 -13.86 2.51 -35.04
N GLU A 25 -12.92 1.82 -34.38
CA GLU A 25 -12.37 0.52 -34.81
C GLU A 25 -12.93 -0.65 -34.00
N VAL A 26 -13.79 -0.38 -33.03
CA VAL A 26 -14.34 -1.37 -32.07
C VAL A 26 -15.86 -1.46 -32.22
N GLU A 27 -16.38 -2.68 -32.29
CA GLU A 27 -17.81 -2.96 -32.16
C GLU A 27 -18.06 -3.44 -30.72
N PHE A 28 -18.86 -2.69 -29.94
CA PHE A 28 -19.14 -3.04 -28.55
C PHE A 28 -20.13 -4.20 -28.47
N ASP A 29 -19.77 -5.23 -27.68
CA ASP A 29 -20.56 -6.44 -27.45
C ASP A 29 -21.60 -6.24 -26.33
N VAL A 30 -21.23 -5.47 -25.28
CA VAL A 30 -22.04 -5.20 -24.08
C VAL A 30 -21.85 -3.76 -23.62
N GLU A 31 -22.74 -3.30 -22.75
CA GLU A 31 -22.72 -1.93 -22.19
C GLU A 31 -22.90 -1.98 -20.67
N THR A 32 -22.24 -1.04 -19.97
CA THR A 32 -22.40 -0.77 -18.53
C THR A 32 -22.25 0.72 -18.28
N ASP A 33 -22.84 1.26 -17.23
CA ASP A 33 -22.73 2.70 -16.93
C ASP A 33 -21.36 3.01 -16.31
N VAL A 34 -20.91 2.19 -15.34
CA VAL A 34 -19.61 2.33 -14.67
C VAL A 34 -18.84 1.03 -14.78
N LEU A 35 -17.62 1.08 -15.32
CA LEU A 35 -16.69 -0.04 -15.36
C LEU A 35 -15.51 0.23 -14.43
N VAL A 36 -15.19 -0.75 -13.59
CA VAL A 36 -14.04 -0.73 -12.69
C VAL A 36 -13.05 -1.80 -13.12
N ALA A 37 -11.82 -1.41 -13.41
CA ALA A 37 -10.73 -2.32 -13.82
C ALA A 37 -9.82 -2.61 -12.62
N GLY A 38 -9.87 -3.82 -12.08
CA GLY A 38 -9.12 -4.31 -10.93
C GLY A 38 -9.96 -4.39 -9.65
N ALA A 39 -9.99 -5.57 -9.01
CA ALA A 39 -10.76 -5.85 -7.80
C ALA A 39 -9.88 -5.89 -6.53
N GLY A 40 -8.90 -4.95 -6.42
CA GLY A 40 -8.18 -4.65 -5.19
C GLY A 40 -8.98 -3.73 -4.26
N GLY A 41 -8.37 -3.23 -3.19
CA GLY A 41 -9.03 -2.33 -2.23
C GLY A 41 -9.71 -1.11 -2.88
N CYS A 42 -9.07 -0.51 -3.89
CA CYS A 42 -9.62 0.60 -4.66
C CYS A 42 -10.88 0.20 -5.44
N GLY A 43 -10.77 -0.86 -6.26
CA GLY A 43 -11.88 -1.27 -7.13
C GLY A 43 -13.09 -1.78 -6.37
N LEU A 44 -12.88 -2.55 -5.30
CA LEU A 44 -13.97 -2.99 -4.42
C LEU A 44 -14.70 -1.79 -3.81
N THR A 45 -13.96 -0.80 -3.29
CA THR A 45 -14.54 0.41 -2.70
C THR A 45 -15.26 1.26 -3.74
N ALA A 46 -14.67 1.41 -4.95
CA ALA A 46 -15.30 2.15 -6.04
C ALA A 46 -16.62 1.50 -6.49
N THR A 47 -16.64 0.17 -6.58
CA THR A 47 -17.85 -0.59 -6.96
C THR A 47 -18.93 -0.47 -5.91
N LEU A 48 -18.62 -0.60 -4.61
CA LEU A 48 -19.56 -0.38 -3.52
C LEU A 48 -20.16 1.02 -3.60
N ALA A 49 -19.33 2.04 -3.82
CA ALA A 49 -19.79 3.42 -3.89
C ALA A 49 -20.64 3.71 -5.14
N ALA A 50 -20.26 3.19 -6.30
CA ALA A 50 -21.01 3.40 -7.53
C ALA A 50 -22.37 2.68 -7.54
N CYS A 51 -22.44 1.45 -6.99
CA CYS A 51 -23.67 0.66 -6.98
C CYS A 51 -24.72 1.12 -5.95
N GLU A 52 -24.44 2.15 -5.15
CA GLU A 52 -25.47 2.84 -4.35
C GLU A 52 -26.53 3.51 -5.24
N ALA A 53 -26.15 3.94 -6.44
CA ALA A 53 -27.10 4.39 -7.46
C ALA A 53 -27.76 3.18 -8.12
N GLU A 54 -28.92 2.78 -7.60
CA GLU A 54 -29.63 1.54 -7.98
C GLU A 54 -30.07 1.48 -9.45
N ASP A 55 -30.14 2.61 -10.12
CA ASP A 55 -30.51 2.80 -11.53
C ASP A 55 -29.32 2.67 -12.50
N LEU A 56 -28.08 2.60 -11.98
CA LEU A 56 -26.89 2.39 -12.77
C LEU A 56 -26.43 0.93 -12.72
N THR A 57 -25.82 0.47 -13.79
CA THR A 57 -25.13 -0.81 -13.89
C THR A 57 -23.64 -0.63 -13.65
N VAL A 58 -23.06 -1.46 -12.78
CA VAL A 58 -21.64 -1.40 -12.41
C VAL A 58 -20.97 -2.73 -12.71
N THR A 59 -19.91 -2.73 -13.52
CA THR A 59 -19.14 -3.93 -13.85
C THR A 59 -17.75 -3.83 -13.28
N LEU A 60 -17.36 -4.76 -12.41
CA LEU A 60 -16.03 -4.89 -11.83
C LEU A 60 -15.29 -6.05 -12.49
N LEU A 61 -14.15 -5.76 -13.11
CA LEU A 61 -13.31 -6.74 -13.80
C LEU A 61 -12.03 -7.00 -13.02
N GLU A 62 -11.70 -8.28 -12.83
CA GLU A 62 -10.46 -8.72 -12.19
C GLU A 62 -9.74 -9.71 -13.10
N LYS A 63 -8.43 -9.47 -13.36
CA LYS A 63 -7.61 -10.33 -14.21
C LYS A 63 -7.28 -11.68 -13.59
N SER A 64 -7.19 -11.73 -12.26
CA SER A 64 -6.87 -12.93 -11.47
C SER A 64 -8.13 -13.75 -11.16
N ALA A 65 -7.94 -14.98 -10.70
CA ALA A 65 -9.03 -15.81 -10.20
C ALA A 65 -9.55 -15.31 -8.84
N GLU A 66 -8.69 -14.68 -8.05
CA GLU A 66 -8.97 -14.19 -6.71
C GLU A 66 -8.99 -12.65 -6.72
N VAL A 67 -9.86 -12.08 -5.91
CA VAL A 67 -9.96 -10.63 -5.68
C VAL A 67 -9.07 -10.19 -4.52
N GLY A 68 -8.80 -8.89 -4.44
CA GLY A 68 -8.17 -8.25 -3.28
C GLY A 68 -6.78 -7.69 -3.52
N GLY A 69 -5.98 -8.29 -4.40
CA GLY A 69 -4.63 -7.79 -4.70
C GLY A 69 -3.81 -7.53 -3.42
N ASN A 70 -3.09 -6.41 -3.36
CA ASN A 70 -2.29 -6.03 -2.19
C ASN A 70 -3.12 -5.75 -0.93
N ALA A 71 -4.40 -5.37 -1.06
CA ALA A 71 -5.26 -5.16 0.09
C ALA A 71 -5.51 -6.48 0.86
N ALA A 72 -5.69 -7.60 0.15
CA ALA A 72 -5.82 -8.92 0.77
C ALA A 72 -4.53 -9.39 1.45
N LEU A 73 -3.36 -9.06 0.87
CA LEU A 73 -2.05 -9.39 1.44
C LEU A 73 -1.66 -8.53 2.64
N SER A 74 -2.41 -7.47 2.92
CA SER A 74 -2.14 -6.53 4.00
C SER A 74 -2.86 -6.91 5.30
N THR A 75 -2.56 -6.19 6.38
CA THR A 75 -3.32 -6.29 7.64
C THR A 75 -4.73 -5.68 7.56
N GLY A 76 -5.11 -5.06 6.45
CA GLY A 76 -6.41 -4.41 6.27
C GLY A 76 -6.62 -3.17 7.14
N MET A 77 -5.55 -2.54 7.64
CA MET A 77 -5.63 -1.38 8.53
C MET A 77 -5.82 -0.08 7.76
N ILE A 78 -6.94 0.58 7.97
CA ILE A 78 -7.31 1.86 7.34
C ILE A 78 -7.11 2.98 8.36
N PRO A 79 -6.17 3.92 8.15
CA PRO A 79 -6.02 5.05 9.04
C PRO A 79 -7.13 6.09 8.81
N ALA A 80 -7.74 6.57 9.88
CA ALA A 80 -8.70 7.67 9.87
C ALA A 80 -8.68 8.41 11.20
N ALA A 81 -8.59 9.74 11.17
CA ALA A 81 -8.45 10.59 12.35
C ALA A 81 -9.73 11.40 12.60
N GLY A 82 -10.28 11.31 13.81
CA GLY A 82 -11.52 11.98 14.20
C GLY A 82 -12.76 11.07 14.09
N THR A 83 -12.59 9.75 14.10
CA THR A 83 -13.69 8.79 14.05
C THR A 83 -14.43 8.69 15.39
N ARG A 84 -15.64 8.14 15.38
CA ARG A 84 -16.37 7.83 16.63
C ARG A 84 -15.62 6.80 17.48
N PHE A 85 -14.94 5.84 16.85
CA PHE A 85 -14.19 4.79 17.54
C PHE A 85 -13.05 5.36 18.40
N GLN A 86 -12.37 6.40 17.91
CA GLN A 86 -11.36 7.12 18.67
C GLN A 86 -11.98 7.90 19.83
N ARG A 87 -13.09 8.60 19.60
CA ARG A 87 -13.78 9.36 20.66
C ARG A 87 -14.29 8.47 21.79
N GLU A 88 -14.72 7.23 21.50
CA GLU A 88 -15.17 6.25 22.49
C GLU A 88 -14.07 5.84 23.48
N VAL A 89 -12.79 5.87 23.05
CA VAL A 89 -11.63 5.58 23.91
C VAL A 89 -10.91 6.84 24.39
N GLY A 90 -11.48 8.04 24.14
CA GLY A 90 -10.98 9.32 24.64
C GLY A 90 -9.85 9.92 23.81
N ILE A 91 -9.67 9.51 22.56
CA ILE A 91 -8.73 10.13 21.63
C ILE A 91 -9.42 11.30 20.93
N GLU A 92 -8.84 12.49 21.09
CA GLU A 92 -9.31 13.72 20.47
C GLU A 92 -8.27 14.18 19.42
N GLU A 93 -8.40 13.69 18.20
CA GLU A 93 -7.66 14.17 17.03
C GLU A 93 -8.60 14.42 15.86
N GLY A 94 -8.11 15.10 14.82
CA GLY A 94 -8.86 15.36 13.60
C GLY A 94 -8.05 15.04 12.35
N PRO A 95 -8.68 15.11 11.16
CA PRO A 95 -8.01 14.85 9.87
C PRO A 95 -6.75 15.69 9.66
N ALA A 96 -6.73 16.93 10.14
CA ALA A 96 -5.55 17.82 10.05
C ALA A 96 -4.33 17.29 10.83
N ASP A 97 -4.54 16.55 11.93
CA ASP A 97 -3.45 15.93 12.69
C ASP A 97 -2.85 14.77 11.88
N MET A 98 -3.68 13.97 11.23
CA MET A 98 -3.23 12.91 10.33
C MET A 98 -2.49 13.48 9.12
N ALA A 99 -3.03 14.53 8.49
CA ALA A 99 -2.40 15.20 7.35
C ALA A 99 -1.03 15.76 7.73
N ARG A 100 -0.89 16.37 8.91
CA ARG A 100 0.39 16.84 9.43
C ARG A 100 1.41 15.71 9.55
N ASP A 101 1.04 14.58 10.17
CA ASP A 101 1.95 13.44 10.34
C ASP A 101 2.44 12.89 8.98
N ILE A 102 1.54 12.82 7.97
CA ILE A 102 1.88 12.39 6.61
C ILE A 102 2.84 13.40 5.95
N LEU A 103 2.53 14.69 6.00
CA LEU A 103 3.34 15.74 5.39
C LEU A 103 4.71 15.88 6.07
N GLU A 104 4.78 15.78 7.39
CA GLU A 104 6.05 15.77 8.11
C GLU A 104 6.88 14.53 7.75
N LYS A 105 6.24 13.36 7.61
CA LYS A 105 6.93 12.11 7.25
C LYS A 105 7.51 12.15 5.83
N ASN A 106 6.81 12.74 4.88
CA ASN A 106 7.28 12.86 3.50
C ASN A 106 8.07 14.16 3.21
N GLY A 107 8.40 14.96 4.23
CA GLY A 107 9.15 16.18 4.06
C GLY A 107 8.41 17.27 3.28
N HIS A 108 7.08 17.25 3.25
CA HIS A 108 6.21 18.13 2.46
C HIS A 108 6.40 18.01 0.94
N GLU A 109 6.75 16.82 0.46
CA GLU A 109 6.96 16.54 -0.98
C GLU A 109 5.64 16.14 -1.67
N ALA A 110 4.67 15.58 -0.94
CA ALA A 110 3.36 15.27 -1.50
C ALA A 110 2.50 16.53 -1.66
N ASP A 111 1.50 16.45 -2.54
CA ASP A 111 0.48 17.48 -2.70
C ASP A 111 -0.32 17.63 -1.40
N ALA A 112 -0.18 18.79 -0.74
CA ALA A 112 -0.80 19.02 0.57
C ALA A 112 -2.33 19.08 0.50
N GLU A 113 -2.90 19.62 -0.58
CA GLU A 113 -4.37 19.72 -0.74
C GLU A 113 -4.96 18.32 -0.91
N LEU A 114 -4.29 17.44 -1.67
CA LEU A 114 -4.68 16.05 -1.84
C LEU A 114 -4.56 15.24 -0.53
N VAL A 115 -3.46 15.43 0.22
CA VAL A 115 -3.26 14.81 1.54
C VAL A 115 -4.39 15.20 2.50
N GLU A 116 -4.67 16.51 2.62
CA GLU A 116 -5.73 17.03 3.49
C GLU A 116 -7.10 16.46 3.08
N HIS A 117 -7.43 16.48 1.79
CA HIS A 117 -8.68 15.96 1.27
C HIS A 117 -8.88 14.46 1.55
N LEU A 118 -7.85 13.64 1.35
CA LEU A 118 -7.91 12.20 1.66
C LEU A 118 -8.03 11.94 3.16
N CYS A 119 -7.34 12.72 4.01
CA CYS A 119 -7.48 12.61 5.45
C CYS A 119 -8.91 12.98 5.92
N GLU A 120 -9.50 14.04 5.37
CA GLU A 120 -10.88 14.42 5.66
C GLU A 120 -11.87 13.33 5.22
N SER A 121 -11.71 12.80 4.01
CA SER A 121 -12.58 11.76 3.47
C SER A 121 -12.43 10.40 4.17
N SER A 122 -11.30 10.13 4.83
CA SER A 122 -11.04 8.86 5.52
C SER A 122 -12.00 8.59 6.69
N VAL A 123 -12.45 9.64 7.37
CA VAL A 123 -13.43 9.53 8.47
C VAL A 123 -14.76 9.03 7.95
N ASP A 124 -15.23 9.65 6.87
CA ASP A 124 -16.48 9.27 6.21
C ASP A 124 -16.36 7.87 5.58
N LEU A 125 -15.19 7.52 5.04
CA LEU A 125 -14.92 6.19 4.51
C LEU A 125 -15.11 5.11 5.58
N VAL A 126 -14.46 5.25 6.74
CA VAL A 126 -14.55 4.26 7.83
C VAL A 126 -15.99 4.15 8.36
N HIS A 127 -16.67 5.28 8.57
CA HIS A 127 -18.06 5.26 9.02
C HIS A 127 -19.00 4.64 7.98
N TRP A 128 -18.85 4.99 6.70
CA TRP A 128 -19.62 4.47 5.59
C TRP A 128 -19.46 2.95 5.42
N LEU A 129 -18.23 2.43 5.51
CA LEU A 129 -17.97 0.99 5.46
C LEU A 129 -18.71 0.25 6.58
N VAL A 130 -18.69 0.81 7.81
CA VAL A 130 -19.33 0.16 8.96
C VAL A 130 -20.83 0.34 8.96
N ASP A 131 -21.34 1.56 8.71
CA ASP A 131 -22.75 1.91 8.93
C ASP A 131 -23.65 1.55 7.75
N ASP A 132 -23.14 1.76 6.52
CA ASP A 132 -23.93 1.56 5.30
C ASP A 132 -23.67 0.18 4.67
N TRP A 133 -22.46 -0.36 4.82
CA TRP A 133 -22.08 -1.64 4.22
C TRP A 133 -21.91 -2.78 5.24
N ASP A 134 -22.04 -2.51 6.54
CA ASP A 134 -21.90 -3.51 7.61
C ASP A 134 -20.57 -4.29 7.50
N ILE A 135 -19.48 -3.55 7.20
CA ILE A 135 -18.11 -4.06 7.20
C ILE A 135 -17.57 -3.99 8.62
N SER A 136 -16.99 -5.09 9.07
CA SER A 136 -16.48 -5.22 10.45
C SER A 136 -15.16 -4.49 10.62
N LEU A 137 -15.16 -3.32 11.27
CA LEU A 137 -13.95 -2.58 11.61
C LEU A 137 -13.94 -2.19 13.08
N HIS A 138 -12.75 -2.20 13.69
CA HIS A 138 -12.50 -1.72 15.04
C HIS A 138 -11.22 -0.89 15.11
N LEU A 139 -11.15 0.02 16.09
CA LEU A 139 -9.92 0.79 16.34
C LEU A 139 -8.83 -0.12 16.90
N VAL A 140 -7.62 -0.02 16.36
CA VAL A 140 -6.42 -0.66 16.90
C VAL A 140 -5.80 0.30 17.92
N ASP A 141 -5.91 -0.02 19.21
CA ASP A 141 -5.49 0.81 20.34
C ASP A 141 -4.39 0.17 21.21
N ASP A 142 -3.86 -0.97 20.79
CA ASP A 142 -2.83 -1.73 21.51
C ASP A 142 -1.40 -1.48 21.00
N PHE A 143 -1.22 -0.97 19.78
CA PHE A 143 0.06 -0.51 19.29
C PHE A 143 -0.08 0.65 18.28
N LYS A 144 0.98 1.44 18.13
CA LYS A 144 1.04 2.60 17.24
C LYS A 144 2.27 2.51 16.35
N TYR A 145 2.07 2.64 15.04
CA TYR A 145 3.18 2.70 14.09
C TYR A 145 4.06 3.93 14.30
N PRO A 146 5.38 3.86 13.99
CA PRO A 146 6.28 5.00 14.05
C PRO A 146 5.74 6.19 13.27
N LYS A 147 5.94 7.40 13.81
CA LYS A 147 5.54 8.68 13.23
C LYS A 147 4.04 8.99 13.20
N HIS A 148 3.18 8.07 13.61
CA HIS A 148 1.80 8.43 13.94
C HIS A 148 1.75 9.11 15.31
N SER A 149 1.09 10.26 15.44
CA SER A 149 0.91 10.95 16.71
C SER A 149 -0.10 10.23 17.61
N GLU A 150 -1.14 9.59 17.03
CA GLU A 150 -2.20 8.91 17.76
C GLU A 150 -2.57 7.53 17.17
N TYR A 151 -3.36 6.73 17.91
CA TYR A 151 -3.97 5.50 17.44
C TYR A 151 -5.11 5.83 16.48
N ARG A 152 -4.98 5.52 15.21
CA ARG A 152 -5.96 5.85 14.16
C ARG A 152 -6.22 4.74 13.16
N MET A 153 -5.60 3.57 13.36
CA MET A 153 -5.82 2.44 12.47
C MET A 153 -7.14 1.76 12.80
N HIS A 154 -7.95 1.52 11.77
CA HIS A 154 -9.19 0.74 11.86
C HIS A 154 -9.00 -0.54 11.08
N ALA A 155 -9.16 -1.68 11.73
CA ALA A 155 -8.84 -2.98 11.16
C ALA A 155 -10.05 -3.93 11.19
N PRO A 156 -10.12 -4.88 10.25
CA PRO A 156 -11.04 -6.01 10.35
C PRO A 156 -10.64 -6.93 11.51
N PRO A 157 -11.53 -7.80 11.99
CA PRO A 157 -11.20 -8.84 12.95
C PRO A 157 -10.01 -9.67 12.51
N GLY A 158 -9.07 -9.93 13.43
CA GLY A 158 -7.83 -10.65 13.14
C GLY A 158 -6.76 -9.82 12.44
N ARG A 159 -7.04 -8.56 12.10
CA ARG A 159 -6.13 -7.66 11.34
C ARG A 159 -5.63 -8.32 10.07
N ASN A 160 -6.55 -8.87 9.32
CA ASN A 160 -6.30 -9.64 8.11
C ASN A 160 -7.05 -9.00 6.94
N GLY A 161 -6.32 -8.57 5.91
CA GLY A 161 -6.88 -7.93 4.72
C GLY A 161 -7.77 -8.85 3.89
N GLU A 162 -7.54 -10.18 3.91
CA GLU A 162 -8.42 -11.14 3.26
C GLU A 162 -9.85 -11.06 3.83
N ASN A 163 -9.99 -10.88 5.14
CA ASN A 163 -11.30 -10.72 5.78
C ASN A 163 -12.01 -9.45 5.31
N LEU A 164 -11.28 -8.33 5.23
CA LEU A 164 -11.83 -7.06 4.72
C LEU A 164 -12.32 -7.22 3.27
N VAL A 165 -11.48 -7.80 2.42
CA VAL A 165 -11.78 -8.04 1.00
C VAL A 165 -12.96 -8.98 0.84
N ALA A 166 -13.02 -10.07 1.61
CA ALA A 166 -14.12 -11.03 1.57
C ALA A 166 -15.47 -10.40 1.93
N GLU A 167 -15.52 -9.59 3.02
CA GLU A 167 -16.74 -8.87 3.38
C GLU A 167 -17.18 -7.91 2.26
N MET A 168 -16.25 -7.12 1.70
CA MET A 168 -16.58 -6.18 0.61
C MET A 168 -17.08 -6.91 -0.64
N ARG A 169 -16.42 -8.00 -1.05
CA ARG A 169 -16.88 -8.84 -2.17
C ARG A 169 -18.28 -9.36 -1.94
N ASP A 170 -18.56 -9.93 -0.77
CA ASP A 170 -19.88 -10.49 -0.44
C ASP A 170 -20.98 -9.42 -0.52
N ARG A 171 -20.68 -8.15 -0.15
CA ARG A 171 -21.62 -7.04 -0.29
C ARG A 171 -21.84 -6.66 -1.76
N ILE A 172 -20.80 -6.68 -2.60
CA ILE A 172 -20.94 -6.42 -4.05
C ILE A 172 -21.77 -7.52 -4.71
N GLU A 173 -21.46 -8.80 -4.45
CA GLU A 173 -22.20 -9.94 -5.02
C GLU A 173 -23.69 -9.98 -4.62
N ALA A 174 -24.04 -9.35 -3.50
CA ALA A 174 -25.42 -9.22 -3.05
C ALA A 174 -26.21 -8.12 -3.79
N ARG A 175 -25.56 -7.26 -4.59
CA ARG A 175 -26.20 -6.16 -5.32
C ARG A 175 -26.68 -6.62 -6.69
N ALA A 176 -27.93 -6.29 -7.02
CA ALA A 176 -28.53 -6.68 -8.31
C ALA A 176 -27.99 -5.86 -9.51
N ASN A 177 -27.42 -4.68 -9.23
CA ASN A 177 -26.91 -3.75 -10.22
C ASN A 177 -25.38 -3.73 -10.31
N ALA A 178 -24.67 -4.66 -9.62
CA ALA A 178 -23.23 -4.82 -9.71
C ALA A 178 -22.88 -6.25 -10.18
N GLU A 179 -21.90 -6.37 -11.07
CA GLU A 179 -21.39 -7.64 -11.57
C GLU A 179 -19.87 -7.68 -11.36
N LEU A 180 -19.38 -8.74 -10.72
CA LEU A 180 -17.94 -9.02 -10.55
C LEU A 180 -17.53 -10.18 -11.45
N LEU A 181 -16.57 -9.94 -12.34
CA LEU A 181 -16.02 -10.92 -13.27
C LEU A 181 -14.53 -11.12 -13.01
N THR A 182 -14.17 -12.28 -12.47
CA THR A 182 -12.77 -12.72 -12.31
C THR A 182 -12.23 -13.39 -13.57
N ASN A 183 -10.89 -13.60 -13.68
CA ASN A 183 -10.21 -14.12 -14.87
C ASN A 183 -10.52 -13.31 -16.14
N THR A 184 -10.86 -12.04 -15.99
CA THR A 184 -11.29 -11.15 -17.07
C THR A 184 -10.38 -9.91 -17.10
N PRO A 185 -9.13 -10.06 -17.61
CA PRO A 185 -8.20 -8.94 -17.74
C PRO A 185 -8.77 -7.89 -18.69
N VAL A 186 -8.69 -6.62 -18.30
CA VAL A 186 -8.76 -5.52 -19.27
C VAL A 186 -7.45 -5.53 -20.05
N THR A 187 -7.54 -5.54 -21.37
CA THR A 187 -6.38 -5.60 -22.27
C THR A 187 -6.14 -4.28 -23.00
N LYS A 188 -7.19 -3.46 -23.19
CA LYS A 188 -7.11 -2.17 -23.87
C LYS A 188 -8.14 -1.19 -23.32
N LEU A 189 -7.81 0.10 -23.35
CA LEU A 189 -8.81 1.15 -23.27
C LEU A 189 -9.36 1.47 -24.67
N VAL A 190 -10.66 1.79 -24.73
CA VAL A 190 -11.32 2.28 -25.94
C VAL A 190 -11.61 3.76 -25.77
N ALA A 191 -11.08 4.60 -26.68
CA ALA A 191 -11.22 6.05 -26.56
C ALA A 191 -11.60 6.70 -27.91
N LYS A 192 -12.24 7.86 -27.83
CA LYS A 192 -12.57 8.70 -28.98
C LYS A 192 -12.36 10.18 -28.64
N ASP A 193 -11.64 10.88 -29.50
CA ASP A 193 -11.35 12.31 -29.33
C ASP A 193 -10.74 12.67 -27.95
N GLY A 194 -10.02 11.74 -27.34
CA GLY A 194 -9.38 11.90 -26.03
C GLY A 194 -10.29 11.64 -24.82
N ALA A 195 -11.53 11.17 -25.04
CA ALA A 195 -12.46 10.70 -24.03
C ALA A 195 -12.51 9.17 -24.00
N VAL A 196 -12.63 8.56 -22.83
CA VAL A 196 -12.78 7.09 -22.70
C VAL A 196 -14.24 6.71 -22.94
N GLU A 197 -14.47 5.70 -23.79
CA GLU A 197 -15.80 5.15 -24.13
C GLU A 197 -15.97 3.69 -23.71
N GLY A 198 -14.94 3.06 -23.14
CA GLY A 198 -15.02 1.68 -22.67
C GLY A 198 -13.68 0.96 -22.64
N VAL A 199 -13.73 -0.36 -22.64
CA VAL A 199 -12.55 -1.24 -22.59
C VAL A 199 -12.71 -2.45 -23.51
N VAL A 200 -11.59 -3.11 -23.83
CA VAL A 200 -11.57 -4.47 -24.33
C VAL A 200 -11.09 -5.37 -23.18
N ALA A 201 -11.80 -6.45 -22.89
CA ALA A 201 -11.49 -7.33 -21.78
C ALA A 201 -11.69 -8.80 -22.14
N GLY A 202 -10.99 -9.70 -21.46
CA GLY A 202 -11.13 -11.14 -21.58
C GLY A 202 -9.80 -11.87 -21.83
N SER A 203 -9.70 -13.11 -21.33
CA SER A 203 -8.48 -13.94 -21.40
C SER A 203 -8.48 -14.95 -22.55
N VAL A 204 -9.64 -15.47 -22.93
CA VAL A 204 -9.79 -16.48 -24.00
C VAL A 204 -10.46 -15.89 -25.24
N ARG A 205 -11.44 -15.07 -25.02
CA ARG A 205 -12.11 -14.26 -26.02
C ARG A 205 -12.20 -12.85 -25.50
N GLU A 206 -11.68 -11.92 -26.27
CA GLU A 206 -11.86 -10.51 -25.99
C GLU A 206 -13.29 -10.08 -26.34
N GLU A 207 -13.89 -9.28 -25.47
CA GLU A 207 -15.15 -8.61 -25.65
C GLU A 207 -14.96 -7.11 -25.43
N ALA A 208 -15.60 -6.32 -26.26
CA ALA A 208 -15.58 -4.88 -26.11
C ALA A 208 -16.77 -4.43 -25.26
N ILE A 209 -16.48 -3.74 -24.17
CA ILE A 209 -17.47 -3.27 -23.19
C ILE A 209 -17.54 -1.75 -23.27
N ARG A 210 -18.70 -1.22 -23.68
CA ARG A 210 -18.96 0.23 -23.59
C ARG A 210 -19.16 0.60 -22.13
N ALA A 211 -18.57 1.72 -21.73
CA ALA A 211 -18.78 2.27 -20.39
C ALA A 211 -18.75 3.80 -20.44
N ASP A 212 -19.73 4.44 -19.82
CA ASP A 212 -19.77 5.91 -19.71
C ASP A 212 -18.69 6.43 -18.77
N ARG A 213 -18.28 5.63 -17.78
CA ARG A 213 -17.19 5.93 -16.85
C ARG A 213 -16.31 4.71 -16.64
N VAL A 214 -15.00 4.89 -16.69
CA VAL A 214 -14.01 3.85 -16.42
C VAL A 214 -13.15 4.27 -15.24
N ILE A 215 -13.06 3.40 -14.22
CA ILE A 215 -12.23 3.60 -13.03
C ILE A 215 -11.06 2.61 -13.10
N LEU A 216 -9.84 3.13 -13.24
CA LEU A 216 -8.60 2.35 -13.22
C LEU A 216 -8.18 2.09 -11.77
N ALA A 217 -8.37 0.88 -11.31
CA ALA A 217 -8.00 0.37 -10.00
C ALA A 217 -6.98 -0.79 -10.11
N THR A 218 -6.08 -0.70 -11.12
CA THR A 218 -5.18 -1.76 -11.56
C THR A 218 -3.89 -1.87 -10.75
N ASP A 219 -3.81 -1.10 -9.65
CA ASP A 219 -2.64 -0.95 -8.80
C ASP A 219 -1.43 -0.30 -9.55
N GLY A 220 -0.25 -0.32 -8.89
CA GLY A 220 0.97 0.25 -9.44
C GLY A 220 1.74 -0.70 -10.35
N PHE A 221 3.07 -0.57 -10.33
CA PHE A 221 3.96 -1.31 -11.22
C PHE A 221 5.05 -2.10 -10.49
N ALA A 222 4.92 -2.36 -9.19
CA ALA A 222 5.95 -3.03 -8.40
C ALA A 222 6.29 -4.46 -8.89
N GLY A 223 5.34 -5.15 -9.56
CA GLY A 223 5.57 -6.43 -10.21
C GLY A 223 6.27 -6.33 -11.58
N ASN A 224 6.40 -5.12 -12.13
CA ASN A 224 7.08 -4.87 -13.41
C ASN A 224 8.50 -4.36 -13.14
N ARG A 225 9.48 -5.26 -13.15
CA ARG A 225 10.88 -4.93 -12.85
C ARG A 225 11.50 -3.89 -13.78
N GLU A 226 11.04 -3.79 -15.02
CA GLU A 226 11.54 -2.80 -15.97
C GLU A 226 11.08 -1.40 -15.57
N MET A 227 9.80 -1.23 -15.25
CA MET A 227 9.28 0.03 -14.72
C MET A 227 9.90 0.38 -13.37
N VAL A 228 10.09 -0.59 -12.46
CA VAL A 228 10.76 -0.33 -11.19
C VAL A 228 12.18 0.18 -11.39
N ARG A 229 12.99 -0.45 -12.30
CA ARG A 229 14.34 0.04 -12.63
C ARG A 229 14.35 1.39 -13.32
N ALA A 230 13.30 1.71 -14.07
CA ALA A 230 13.22 2.98 -14.78
C ALA A 230 12.89 4.16 -13.84
N HIS A 231 12.16 3.91 -12.78
CA HIS A 231 11.57 4.96 -11.96
C HIS A 231 12.03 4.95 -10.50
N CYS A 232 12.24 3.78 -9.89
CA CYS A 232 12.64 3.66 -8.49
C CYS A 232 14.16 3.60 -8.33
N GLU A 233 14.66 3.59 -7.08
CA GLU A 233 16.08 3.43 -6.77
C GLU A 233 16.60 2.07 -7.28
N ASP A 234 17.83 2.04 -7.81
CA ASP A 234 18.44 0.82 -8.34
C ASP A 234 18.47 -0.33 -7.35
N ASP A 235 18.74 -0.04 -6.06
CA ASP A 235 18.85 -1.04 -4.99
C ASP A 235 17.53 -1.80 -4.81
N ILE A 236 16.38 -1.13 -4.87
CA ILE A 236 15.08 -1.77 -4.67
C ILE A 236 14.58 -2.55 -5.89
N ALA A 237 15.12 -2.23 -7.08
CA ALA A 237 14.70 -2.88 -8.32
C ALA A 237 15.04 -4.38 -8.37
N ASP A 238 16.10 -4.78 -7.66
CA ASP A 238 16.54 -6.17 -7.55
C ASP A 238 16.12 -6.85 -6.23
N ALA A 239 15.47 -6.10 -5.33
CA ALA A 239 14.94 -6.63 -4.08
C ALA A 239 13.82 -7.66 -4.29
N LEU A 240 13.51 -8.42 -3.26
CA LEU A 240 12.36 -9.32 -3.25
C LEU A 240 11.08 -8.52 -3.47
N TYR A 241 10.32 -8.85 -4.50
CA TYR A 241 8.96 -8.35 -4.65
C TYR A 241 8.00 -9.17 -3.75
N TYR A 242 7.28 -8.48 -2.88
CA TYR A 242 6.36 -9.07 -1.90
C TYR A 242 4.98 -8.44 -2.02
N GLY A 243 4.38 -8.57 -3.18
CA GLY A 243 3.06 -8.04 -3.50
C GLY A 243 2.33 -8.94 -4.50
N SER A 244 1.18 -8.47 -4.96
CA SER A 244 0.38 -9.18 -5.96
C SER A 244 1.05 -9.16 -7.34
N ASP A 245 1.19 -10.31 -7.99
CA ASP A 245 1.77 -10.47 -9.33
C ASP A 245 1.06 -9.63 -10.41
N GLY A 246 -0.16 -9.17 -10.11
CA GLY A 246 -0.97 -8.35 -10.98
C GLY A 246 -0.50 -6.90 -11.17
N ASN A 247 0.46 -6.41 -10.40
CA ASN A 247 0.88 -5.01 -10.37
C ASN A 247 1.88 -4.69 -11.47
N THR A 248 1.40 -4.58 -12.71
CA THR A 248 2.22 -4.47 -13.93
C THR A 248 2.23 -3.08 -14.56
N GLY A 249 1.52 -2.12 -13.96
CA GLY A 249 1.49 -0.72 -14.42
C GLY A 249 0.58 -0.46 -15.62
N ASP A 250 -0.34 -1.38 -15.93
CA ASP A 250 -1.18 -1.30 -17.14
C ASP A 250 -2.03 -0.03 -17.15
N GLY A 251 -2.77 0.26 -16.06
CA GLY A 251 -3.61 1.45 -15.97
C GLY A 251 -2.84 2.76 -16.01
N ILE A 252 -1.63 2.79 -15.45
CA ILE A 252 -0.76 3.98 -15.52
C ILE A 252 -0.39 4.26 -16.99
N ARG A 253 0.00 3.22 -17.73
CA ARG A 253 0.35 3.35 -19.15
C ARG A 253 -0.83 3.78 -20.02
N TRP A 254 -2.00 3.19 -19.83
CA TRP A 254 -3.23 3.59 -20.54
C TRP A 254 -3.59 5.06 -20.30
N GLY A 255 -3.57 5.47 -19.01
CA GLY A 255 -3.87 6.85 -18.67
C GLY A 255 -2.85 7.85 -19.25
N ALA A 256 -1.57 7.50 -19.21
CA ALA A 256 -0.51 8.32 -19.79
C ALA A 256 -0.61 8.42 -21.33
N GLU A 257 -0.99 7.34 -22.03
CA GLU A 257 -1.24 7.35 -23.48
C GLU A 257 -2.39 8.29 -23.86
N LEU A 258 -3.38 8.47 -22.97
CA LEU A 258 -4.45 9.47 -23.12
C LEU A 258 -4.05 10.89 -22.68
N GLY A 259 -2.80 11.10 -22.34
CA GLY A 259 -2.24 12.39 -21.94
C GLY A 259 -2.41 12.69 -20.45
N GLY A 260 -2.72 11.70 -19.62
CA GLY A 260 -2.71 11.82 -18.16
C GLY A 260 -1.30 12.15 -17.64
N ALA A 261 -1.21 13.13 -16.75
CA ALA A 261 0.03 13.52 -16.09
C ALA A 261 0.46 12.45 -15.08
N LEU A 262 1.77 12.29 -14.89
CA LEU A 262 2.38 11.36 -13.95
C LEU A 262 3.11 12.11 -12.84
N ALA A 263 3.03 11.60 -11.60
CA ALA A 263 3.80 12.15 -10.49
C ALA A 263 4.32 11.07 -9.54
N SER A 264 5.39 11.41 -8.81
CA SER A 264 6.00 10.57 -7.76
C SER A 264 6.31 9.14 -8.19
N MET A 265 6.69 8.93 -9.45
CA MET A 265 6.93 7.59 -10.03
C MET A 265 8.03 6.81 -9.30
N ASP A 266 8.92 7.48 -8.59
CA ASP A 266 9.98 6.90 -7.76
C ASP A 266 9.50 6.49 -6.36
N ALA A 267 8.28 6.84 -5.96
CA ALA A 267 7.76 6.55 -4.64
C ALA A 267 7.31 5.09 -4.49
N PHE A 268 7.70 4.45 -3.39
CA PHE A 268 7.32 3.07 -3.10
C PHE A 268 7.24 2.77 -1.61
N GLN A 269 6.56 1.68 -1.27
CA GLN A 269 6.65 1.03 0.03
C GLN A 269 7.60 -0.15 -0.06
N GLY A 270 8.65 -0.11 0.75
CA GLY A 270 9.46 -1.29 1.07
C GLY A 270 9.05 -1.92 2.41
N HIS A 271 9.62 -3.08 2.72
CA HIS A 271 9.56 -3.68 4.05
C HIS A 271 10.89 -4.33 4.41
N ALA A 272 11.40 -4.01 5.60
CA ALA A 272 12.75 -4.39 6.02
C ALA A 272 12.87 -5.81 6.57
N THR A 273 11.78 -6.49 6.93
CA THR A 273 11.79 -7.72 7.72
C THR A 273 10.98 -8.86 7.10
N VAL A 274 11.18 -9.15 5.81
CA VAL A 274 10.71 -10.40 5.21
C VAL A 274 11.76 -11.48 5.49
N VAL A 275 11.36 -12.60 6.09
CA VAL A 275 12.26 -13.71 6.41
C VAL A 275 12.79 -14.35 5.12
N SER A 276 14.10 -14.30 4.89
CA SER A 276 14.69 -14.71 3.62
C SER A 276 14.52 -16.21 3.33
N GLY A 277 14.48 -17.05 4.34
CA GLY A 277 14.37 -18.51 4.21
C GLY A 277 12.95 -19.01 3.93
N THR A 278 11.92 -18.38 4.53
CA THR A 278 10.52 -18.83 4.47
C THR A 278 9.60 -17.92 3.67
N GLY A 279 10.04 -16.69 3.40
CA GLY A 279 9.18 -15.66 2.81
C GLY A 279 8.07 -15.15 3.74
N ALA A 280 8.06 -15.54 5.01
CA ALA A 280 7.12 -15.02 5.99
C ALA A 280 7.46 -13.57 6.37
N LEU A 281 6.47 -12.82 6.81
CA LEU A 281 6.69 -11.48 7.33
C LEU A 281 7.01 -11.54 8.83
N SER A 282 8.26 -11.20 9.22
CA SER A 282 8.60 -10.94 10.62
C SER A 282 8.16 -9.53 10.96
N THR A 283 6.90 -9.35 11.19
CA THR A 283 6.25 -8.05 11.38
C THR A 283 7.14 -7.00 12.05
N TYR A 284 7.13 -5.77 11.57
CA TYR A 284 7.93 -4.68 12.16
C TYR A 284 7.58 -4.36 13.63
N ALA A 285 6.54 -4.99 14.15
CA ALA A 285 6.22 -4.96 15.57
C ALA A 285 7.34 -5.54 16.45
N VAL A 286 8.17 -6.44 15.94
CA VAL A 286 9.38 -6.92 16.62
C VAL A 286 10.31 -5.74 16.92
N VAL A 287 10.66 -4.97 15.91
CA VAL A 287 11.47 -3.74 16.02
C VAL A 287 10.82 -2.73 16.95
N MET A 288 9.52 -2.45 16.78
CA MET A 288 8.79 -1.48 17.60
C MET A 288 8.72 -1.84 19.08
N ASN A 289 8.92 -3.10 19.44
CA ASN A 289 8.97 -3.58 20.82
C ASN A 289 10.40 -3.73 21.39
N GLY A 290 11.41 -3.33 20.62
CA GLY A 290 12.81 -3.31 21.09
C GLY A 290 13.75 -4.24 20.33
N GLY A 291 13.27 -5.01 19.35
CA GLY A 291 14.15 -5.78 18.47
C GLY A 291 15.08 -4.87 17.67
N VAL A 292 16.22 -5.39 17.27
CA VAL A 292 17.26 -4.69 16.52
C VAL A 292 17.67 -5.48 15.29
N LEU A 293 18.28 -4.79 14.30
CA LEU A 293 18.85 -5.43 13.12
C LEU A 293 20.36 -5.23 13.09
N VAL A 294 21.09 -6.31 12.85
CA VAL A 294 22.55 -6.30 12.61
C VAL A 294 22.86 -6.86 11.24
N ASN A 295 24.00 -6.47 10.66
CA ASN A 295 24.51 -7.04 9.42
C ASN A 295 25.36 -8.32 9.67
N ALA A 296 25.94 -8.89 8.62
CA ALA A 296 26.81 -10.08 8.73
C ALA A 296 28.05 -9.86 9.61
N ASP A 297 28.54 -8.63 9.68
CA ASP A 297 29.67 -8.26 10.57
C ASP A 297 29.22 -8.07 12.03
N GLY A 298 27.94 -8.28 12.37
CA GLY A 298 27.39 -8.12 13.71
C GLY A 298 27.12 -6.67 14.12
N GLU A 299 27.22 -5.73 13.19
CA GLU A 299 27.10 -4.30 13.46
C GLU A 299 25.67 -3.78 13.18
N ARG A 300 25.18 -2.87 14.03
CA ARG A 300 24.00 -2.06 13.74
C ARG A 300 24.32 -1.07 12.63
N PHE A 301 23.54 -1.05 11.56
CA PHE A 301 23.82 -0.27 10.34
C PHE A 301 22.88 0.90 10.09
N GLY A 302 21.91 1.13 10.96
CA GLY A 302 20.99 2.24 10.83
C GLY A 302 19.95 2.34 11.93
N ASN A 303 19.23 3.46 11.96
CA ASN A 303 18.16 3.71 12.91
C ASN A 303 16.85 3.11 12.40
N GLU A 304 16.41 2.03 13.01
CA GLU A 304 15.19 1.32 12.63
C GLU A 304 13.91 2.17 12.85
N SER A 305 13.96 3.20 13.71
CA SER A 305 12.83 4.12 13.94
C SER A 305 12.45 4.97 12.71
N LYS A 306 13.25 4.94 11.63
CA LYS A 306 12.87 5.55 10.34
C LYS A 306 11.57 4.97 9.78
N GLY A 307 11.22 3.74 10.18
CA GLY A 307 10.10 2.96 9.68
C GLY A 307 10.52 1.92 8.64
N TYR A 308 9.70 0.87 8.54
CA TYR A 308 10.01 -0.33 7.78
C TYR A 308 10.24 -0.11 6.27
N SER A 309 9.59 0.89 5.70
CA SER A 309 9.73 1.17 4.27
C SER A 309 11.11 1.76 3.95
N GLN A 310 11.50 2.80 4.66
CA GLN A 310 12.82 3.42 4.46
C GLN A 310 13.94 2.48 4.85
N PHE A 311 13.78 1.71 5.94
CA PHE A 311 14.81 0.79 6.42
C PHE A 311 15.00 -0.43 5.51
N ALA A 312 14.01 -0.76 4.65
CA ALA A 312 14.16 -1.80 3.64
C ALA A 312 15.34 -1.54 2.70
N VAL A 313 15.53 -0.29 2.30
CA VAL A 313 16.66 0.13 1.45
C VAL A 313 18.00 -0.07 2.17
N ASP A 314 18.06 0.29 3.47
CA ASP A 314 19.25 0.06 4.29
C ASP A 314 19.61 -1.44 4.40
N VAL A 315 18.60 -2.32 4.51
CA VAL A 315 18.80 -3.79 4.53
C VAL A 315 19.29 -4.30 3.18
N VAL A 316 18.65 -3.89 2.08
CA VAL A 316 19.07 -4.32 0.72
C VAL A 316 20.53 -3.95 0.41
N ARG A 317 21.02 -2.85 0.98
CA ARG A 317 22.40 -2.37 0.84
C ARG A 317 23.42 -3.16 1.64
N GLN A 318 23.01 -4.03 2.57
CA GLN A 318 23.95 -4.90 3.30
C GLN A 318 24.47 -6.02 2.39
N GLU A 319 25.57 -6.66 2.79
CA GLU A 319 26.14 -7.78 2.05
C GLU A 319 25.10 -8.89 1.86
N GLY A 320 24.89 -9.33 0.62
CA GLY A 320 23.88 -10.32 0.26
C GLY A 320 22.43 -9.80 0.30
N GLY A 321 22.19 -8.52 0.59
CA GLY A 321 20.85 -7.94 0.71
C GLY A 321 20.08 -8.42 1.93
N VAL A 322 20.76 -8.88 2.97
CA VAL A 322 20.17 -9.46 4.19
C VAL A 322 20.65 -8.76 5.45
N ALA A 323 19.88 -8.91 6.52
CA ALA A 323 20.21 -8.54 7.88
C ALA A 323 19.68 -9.60 8.85
N TYR A 324 20.07 -9.50 10.10
CA TYR A 324 19.66 -10.43 11.15
C TYR A 324 18.87 -9.68 12.20
N GLU A 325 17.59 -10.03 12.31
CA GLU A 325 16.69 -9.49 13.32
C GLU A 325 16.90 -10.24 14.63
N ILE A 326 17.15 -9.50 15.73
CA ILE A 326 17.43 -10.04 17.07
C ILE A 326 16.46 -9.43 18.06
N PHE A 327 15.82 -10.28 18.88
CA PHE A 327 14.86 -9.88 19.90
C PHE A 327 14.85 -10.89 21.06
N ASP A 328 14.05 -10.63 22.10
CA ASP A 328 13.98 -11.46 23.29
C ASP A 328 12.63 -12.18 23.46
N GLU A 329 12.56 -13.11 24.44
CA GLU A 329 11.37 -13.88 24.75
C GLU A 329 10.14 -12.99 25.10
N ARG A 330 10.36 -11.87 25.76
CA ARG A 330 9.30 -10.89 26.07
C ARG A 330 8.60 -10.38 24.81
N ILE A 331 9.37 -10.13 23.73
CA ILE A 331 8.82 -9.71 22.43
C ILE A 331 8.11 -10.90 21.79
N PHE A 332 8.72 -12.08 21.80
CA PHE A 332 8.15 -13.30 21.26
C PHE A 332 6.76 -13.60 21.89
N GLU A 333 6.70 -13.65 23.23
CA GLU A 333 5.44 -13.90 23.95
C GLU A 333 4.37 -12.83 23.73
N ARG A 334 4.81 -11.58 23.57
CA ARG A 334 3.89 -10.46 23.33
C ARG A 334 3.22 -10.54 21.94
N LEU A 335 3.94 -10.99 20.92
CA LEU A 335 3.47 -10.99 19.54
C LEU A 335 2.78 -12.29 19.16
N GLN A 336 3.18 -13.41 19.75
CA GLN A 336 2.55 -14.71 19.51
C GLN A 336 1.10 -14.70 19.99
N GLY A 337 0.17 -15.10 19.09
CA GLY A 337 -1.27 -15.07 19.32
C GLY A 337 -1.90 -13.67 19.21
N ALA A 338 -1.09 -12.63 18.97
CA ALA A 338 -1.56 -11.26 18.80
C ALA A 338 -1.52 -10.78 17.33
N LEU A 339 -0.58 -11.33 16.53
CA LEU A 339 -0.38 -10.95 15.13
C LEU A 339 -0.28 -12.21 14.26
N GLU A 340 -1.19 -12.36 13.32
CA GLU A 340 -1.27 -13.53 12.44
C GLU A 340 0.00 -13.73 11.59
N ASP A 341 0.59 -12.65 11.06
CA ASP A 341 1.86 -12.73 10.32
C ASP A 341 3.00 -13.28 11.17
N PHE A 342 3.08 -12.86 12.44
CA PHE A 342 4.09 -13.37 13.37
C PHE A 342 3.86 -14.85 13.68
N ASP A 343 2.61 -15.24 13.95
CA ASP A 343 2.24 -16.64 14.18
C ASP A 343 2.56 -17.52 12.96
N ARG A 344 2.29 -17.03 11.76
CA ARG A 344 2.66 -17.71 10.51
C ARG A 344 4.18 -17.89 10.40
N ALA A 345 4.98 -16.89 10.75
CA ALA A 345 6.43 -17.00 10.76
C ALA A 345 6.91 -18.04 11.80
N VAL A 346 6.28 -18.09 12.98
CA VAL A 346 6.54 -19.11 14.01
C VAL A 346 6.19 -20.51 13.49
N ASP A 347 5.02 -20.71 12.89
CA ASP A 347 4.56 -22.00 12.37
C ASP A 347 5.44 -22.53 11.24
N LEU A 348 6.04 -21.63 10.45
CA LEU A 348 7.02 -21.97 9.41
C LEU A 348 8.42 -22.24 9.95
N GLY A 349 8.65 -22.11 11.28
CA GLY A 349 9.94 -22.31 11.90
C GLY A 349 10.97 -21.26 11.53
N SER A 350 10.54 -20.01 11.33
CA SER A 350 11.39 -18.90 10.89
C SER A 350 12.39 -18.44 11.94
N TYR A 351 12.17 -18.73 13.21
CA TYR A 351 12.98 -18.21 14.30
C TYR A 351 13.88 -19.25 14.93
N THR A 352 15.12 -18.87 15.19
CA THR A 352 16.09 -19.60 16.02
C THR A 352 16.15 -18.96 17.40
N SER A 353 16.44 -19.71 18.45
CA SER A 353 16.58 -19.20 19.82
C SER A 353 17.82 -19.75 20.50
N ALA A 354 18.43 -18.93 21.37
CA ALA A 354 19.60 -19.31 22.17
C ALA A 354 19.63 -18.60 23.53
N ASP A 355 20.38 -19.14 24.47
CA ASP A 355 20.54 -18.56 25.81
C ASP A 355 21.52 -17.38 25.84
N THR A 356 22.38 -17.23 24.82
CA THR A 356 23.31 -16.11 24.67
C THR A 356 23.24 -15.48 23.27
N VAL A 357 23.60 -14.22 23.16
CA VAL A 357 23.67 -13.50 21.88
C VAL A 357 24.70 -14.13 20.96
N GLU A 358 25.85 -14.57 21.50
CA GLU A 358 26.90 -15.18 20.71
C GLU A 358 26.49 -16.52 20.09
N GLU A 359 25.73 -17.36 20.85
CA GLU A 359 25.21 -18.61 20.33
C GLU A 359 24.19 -18.34 19.22
N LEU A 360 23.28 -17.39 19.43
CA LEU A 360 22.29 -16.99 18.43
C LEU A 360 22.96 -16.46 17.16
N ALA A 361 23.95 -15.54 17.31
CA ALA A 361 24.65 -14.95 16.18
C ALA A 361 25.44 -16.02 15.38
N ALA A 362 26.06 -16.97 16.05
CA ALA A 362 26.77 -18.08 15.41
C ALA A 362 25.81 -18.99 14.60
N GLU A 363 24.59 -19.24 15.10
CA GLU A 363 23.57 -20.02 14.40
C GLU A 363 22.97 -19.25 13.21
N LEU A 364 22.81 -17.95 13.33
CA LEU A 364 22.30 -17.08 12.26
C LEU A 364 23.36 -16.81 11.18
N GLY A 365 24.65 -16.90 11.51
CA GLY A 365 25.75 -16.67 10.57
C GLY A 365 26.30 -15.24 10.56
N CYS A 366 26.03 -14.44 11.58
CA CYS A 366 26.66 -13.13 11.80
C CYS A 366 27.81 -13.22 12.86
N ASP A 367 28.66 -12.18 12.93
CA ASP A 367 29.80 -12.19 13.86
C ASP A 367 29.36 -12.21 15.33
N PRO A 368 29.68 -13.25 16.13
CA PRO A 368 29.15 -13.39 17.48
C PRO A 368 29.68 -12.33 18.47
N GLU A 369 30.94 -11.92 18.35
CA GLU A 369 31.55 -10.95 19.29
C GLU A 369 31.00 -9.54 19.01
N ALA A 370 30.98 -9.13 17.75
CA ALA A 370 30.47 -7.84 17.36
C ALA A 370 28.94 -7.73 17.65
N THR A 371 28.16 -8.79 17.39
CA THR A 371 26.74 -8.81 17.72
C THR A 371 26.52 -8.66 19.23
N ARG A 372 27.30 -9.35 20.09
CA ARG A 372 27.21 -9.17 21.54
C ARG A 372 27.50 -7.73 21.94
N GLU A 373 28.55 -7.12 21.37
CA GLU A 373 28.93 -5.74 21.67
C GLU A 373 27.83 -4.75 21.24
N ALA A 374 27.22 -4.98 20.08
CA ALA A 374 26.10 -4.17 19.60
C ALA A 374 24.87 -4.25 20.53
N ILE A 375 24.51 -5.44 21.01
CA ILE A 375 23.40 -5.62 21.96
C ILE A 375 23.70 -5.00 23.33
N GLU A 376 24.94 -5.16 23.83
CA GLU A 376 25.37 -4.54 25.09
C GLU A 376 25.34 -3.01 25.01
N SER A 377 25.86 -2.44 23.90
CA SER A 377 25.82 -0.99 23.63
C SER A 377 24.38 -0.45 23.57
N TYR A 378 23.52 -1.15 22.83
CA TYR A 378 22.09 -0.85 22.74
C TYR A 378 21.42 -0.87 24.12
N ASN A 379 21.60 -1.93 24.90
CA ASN A 379 21.02 -2.06 26.23
C ASN A 379 21.51 -0.96 27.18
N ALA A 380 22.82 -0.62 27.14
CA ALA A 380 23.38 0.45 27.96
C ALA A 380 22.74 1.82 27.62
N ALA A 381 22.52 2.11 26.34
CA ALA A 381 21.85 3.35 25.91
C ALA A 381 20.38 3.40 26.38
N VAL A 382 19.68 2.26 26.31
CA VAL A 382 18.29 2.14 26.80
C VAL A 382 18.22 2.40 28.31
N GLU A 383 19.11 1.79 29.11
CA GLU A 383 19.18 1.96 30.56
C GLU A 383 19.55 3.41 30.97
N ALA A 384 20.41 4.05 30.17
CA ALA A 384 20.78 5.46 30.38
C ALA A 384 19.69 6.44 29.97
N GLY A 385 18.70 6.00 29.18
CA GLY A 385 17.69 6.90 28.59
C GLY A 385 18.26 7.83 27.52
N GLU A 386 19.38 7.45 26.91
CA GLU A 386 20.08 8.21 25.85
C GLU A 386 19.84 7.57 24.49
N PRO A 387 19.95 8.32 23.36
CA PRO A 387 19.97 7.74 22.03
C PRO A 387 21.07 6.66 21.91
N ASP A 388 20.80 5.60 21.16
CA ASP A 388 21.83 4.59 20.91
C ASP A 388 22.82 5.05 19.80
N GLU A 389 23.78 4.20 19.47
CA GLU A 389 24.87 4.51 18.52
C GLU A 389 24.37 4.85 17.10
N VAL A 390 23.19 4.36 16.71
CA VAL A 390 22.54 4.65 15.42
C VAL A 390 21.52 5.80 15.53
N GLY A 391 21.40 6.41 16.71
CA GLY A 391 20.50 7.54 16.97
C GLY A 391 19.04 7.16 17.13
N ARG A 392 18.74 5.90 17.50
CA ARG A 392 17.38 5.45 17.80
C ARG A 392 16.98 5.89 19.19
N GLU A 393 15.81 6.51 19.30
CA GLU A 393 15.23 6.99 20.55
C GLU A 393 13.94 6.26 20.92
N ASP A 394 13.12 5.91 19.89
CA ASP A 394 11.80 5.33 20.05
C ASP A 394 11.80 3.78 19.99
N GLY A 395 10.77 3.18 20.61
CA GLY A 395 10.50 1.74 20.53
C GLY A 395 11.63 0.88 21.10
N ARG A 396 12.31 1.33 22.16
CA ARG A 396 13.45 0.64 22.75
C ARG A 396 13.09 -0.01 24.08
N ASN A 397 13.60 -1.20 24.27
CA ASN A 397 13.55 -1.92 25.54
C ASN A 397 14.83 -2.75 25.70
N VAL A 398 15.31 -2.92 26.91
CA VAL A 398 16.46 -3.80 27.20
C VAL A 398 16.14 -5.22 26.73
N LEU A 399 17.04 -5.79 25.95
CA LEU A 399 16.95 -7.18 25.48
C LEU A 399 17.66 -8.11 26.49
N SER A 400 17.03 -9.22 26.81
CA SER A 400 17.54 -10.21 27.77
C SER A 400 17.25 -11.63 27.32
N ALA A 401 18.11 -12.57 27.75
CA ALA A 401 17.97 -13.99 27.43
C ALA A 401 16.63 -14.59 27.91
N PRO A 402 16.08 -15.60 27.21
CA PRO A 402 16.60 -16.15 25.96
C PRO A 402 16.33 -15.20 24.76
N PHE A 403 17.23 -15.27 23.79
CA PHE A 403 17.18 -14.46 22.58
C PHE A 403 16.59 -15.27 21.42
N TYR A 404 15.91 -14.58 20.53
CA TYR A 404 15.37 -15.09 19.27
C TYR A 404 15.91 -14.28 18.10
N GLY A 405 15.98 -14.89 16.94
CA GLY A 405 16.40 -14.18 15.74
C GLY A 405 16.11 -14.93 14.46
N THR A 406 16.20 -14.19 13.35
CA THR A 406 16.01 -14.71 11.99
C THR A 406 16.77 -13.86 10.99
N GLU A 407 17.14 -14.47 9.86
CA GLU A 407 17.65 -13.73 8.70
C GLU A 407 16.49 -13.10 7.95
N VAL A 408 16.58 -11.80 7.66
CA VAL A 408 15.58 -11.02 6.94
C VAL A 408 16.18 -10.34 5.72
N THR A 409 15.35 -10.05 4.74
CA THR A 409 15.70 -9.26 3.55
C THR A 409 14.78 -8.05 3.41
N GLY A 410 15.32 -6.99 2.80
CA GLY A 410 14.54 -5.87 2.35
C GLY A 410 13.70 -6.27 1.11
N SER A 411 12.51 -5.75 1.03
CA SER A 411 11.57 -6.10 -0.05
C SER A 411 10.82 -4.88 -0.56
N LEU A 412 10.31 -4.99 -1.80
CA LEU A 412 9.39 -4.04 -2.41
C LEU A 412 7.97 -4.58 -2.28
N PHE A 413 7.06 -3.79 -1.69
CA PHE A 413 5.66 -4.17 -1.53
C PHE A 413 4.78 -3.61 -2.64
N HIS A 414 4.79 -2.30 -2.84
CA HIS A 414 4.04 -1.64 -3.91
C HIS A 414 4.61 -0.26 -4.23
N THR A 415 4.29 0.26 -5.40
CA THR A 415 4.64 1.63 -5.80
C THR A 415 3.54 2.62 -5.41
N GLN A 416 3.91 3.89 -5.24
CA GLN A 416 3.05 4.98 -4.80
C GLN A 416 2.93 6.11 -5.84
N GLY A 417 3.68 6.03 -6.94
CA GLY A 417 3.60 6.92 -8.08
C GLY A 417 2.59 6.45 -9.12
N GLY A 418 2.03 7.38 -9.88
CA GLY A 418 1.03 7.08 -10.88
C GLY A 418 0.41 8.31 -11.52
N LEU A 419 -0.80 8.16 -12.03
CA LEU A 419 -1.57 9.22 -12.66
C LEU A 419 -1.95 10.31 -11.67
N VAL A 420 -1.78 11.56 -12.05
CA VAL A 420 -2.27 12.70 -11.27
C VAL A 420 -3.79 12.74 -11.35
N VAL A 421 -4.43 12.89 -10.19
CA VAL A 421 -5.90 12.95 -10.08
C VAL A 421 -6.33 14.17 -9.27
N ASP A 422 -7.58 14.59 -9.47
CA ASP A 422 -8.20 15.64 -8.67
C ASP A 422 -8.92 15.09 -7.41
N GLU A 423 -9.61 15.95 -6.68
CA GLU A 423 -10.39 15.65 -5.47
C GLU A 423 -11.53 14.64 -5.68
N HIS A 424 -11.85 14.33 -6.93
CA HIS A 424 -12.84 13.33 -7.34
C HIS A 424 -12.24 12.08 -7.95
N ALA A 425 -10.90 11.95 -7.89
CA ALA A 425 -10.13 10.88 -8.52
C ALA A 425 -10.23 10.86 -10.07
N ARG A 426 -10.58 11.98 -10.73
CA ARG A 426 -10.53 12.10 -12.19
C ARG A 426 -9.10 12.29 -12.64
N VAL A 427 -8.69 11.59 -13.70
CA VAL A 427 -7.34 11.71 -14.26
C VAL A 427 -7.13 13.09 -14.87
N LEU A 428 -6.05 13.77 -14.46
CA LEU A 428 -5.66 15.09 -14.94
C LEU A 428 -4.57 15.00 -16.00
N ARG A 429 -4.63 15.91 -16.98
CA ARG A 429 -3.53 16.20 -17.90
C ARG A 429 -2.57 17.24 -17.31
N GLU A 430 -1.42 17.45 -17.93
CA GLU A 430 -0.44 18.46 -17.51
C GLU A 430 -1.00 19.90 -17.45
N ASP A 431 -1.99 20.22 -18.27
CA ASP A 431 -2.64 21.52 -18.30
C ASP A 431 -3.76 21.69 -17.25
N GLY A 432 -3.97 20.67 -16.40
CA GLY A 432 -5.01 20.62 -15.37
C GLY A 432 -6.39 20.26 -15.89
N SER A 433 -6.57 19.99 -17.19
CA SER A 433 -7.84 19.48 -17.72
C SER A 433 -8.00 17.98 -17.39
N THR A 434 -9.25 17.52 -17.26
CA THR A 434 -9.53 16.10 -17.02
C THR A 434 -9.49 15.28 -18.31
N VAL A 435 -9.15 14.00 -18.19
CA VAL A 435 -9.42 12.99 -19.23
C VAL A 435 -10.87 12.56 -19.07
N ASP A 436 -11.74 12.92 -20.02
CA ASP A 436 -13.16 12.67 -19.93
C ASP A 436 -13.48 11.17 -19.79
N GLY A 437 -14.35 10.82 -18.85
CA GLY A 437 -14.77 9.45 -18.59
C GLY A 437 -13.76 8.61 -17.79
N LEU A 438 -12.57 9.13 -17.45
CA LEU A 438 -11.49 8.37 -16.81
C LEU A 438 -11.22 8.79 -15.37
N TYR A 439 -11.17 7.79 -14.48
CA TYR A 439 -10.79 7.91 -13.08
C TYR A 439 -9.64 6.95 -12.76
N ALA A 440 -8.87 7.26 -11.74
CA ALA A 440 -7.82 6.37 -11.24
C ALA A 440 -7.73 6.41 -9.71
N GLY A 441 -7.32 5.28 -9.10
CA GLY A 441 -7.10 5.21 -7.67
C GLY A 441 -6.19 4.06 -7.27
N GLY A 442 -5.88 3.98 -5.98
CA GLY A 442 -4.87 3.04 -5.47
C GLY A 442 -3.50 3.34 -6.06
N GLY A 443 -2.71 2.31 -6.31
CA GLY A 443 -1.38 2.43 -6.90
C GLY A 443 -1.39 2.89 -8.37
N THR A 444 -2.55 2.96 -9.04
CA THR A 444 -2.68 3.53 -10.39
C THR A 444 -2.63 5.06 -10.37
N ALA A 445 -3.08 5.68 -9.27
CA ALA A 445 -2.97 7.11 -9.06
C ALA A 445 -1.74 7.47 -8.22
N THR A 446 -1.28 8.72 -8.34
CA THR A 446 -0.24 9.22 -7.45
C THR A 446 -0.74 9.23 -6.01
N GLY A 447 0.11 8.74 -5.09
CA GLY A 447 -0.20 8.64 -3.66
C GLY A 447 0.20 9.89 -2.88
N ILE A 448 0.20 9.75 -1.56
CA ILE A 448 0.46 10.82 -0.60
C ILE A 448 1.80 10.65 0.13
N SER A 449 2.71 9.86 -0.41
CA SER A 449 3.99 9.52 0.25
C SER A 449 5.18 10.35 -0.25
N GLY A 450 5.00 11.29 -1.17
CA GLY A 450 6.09 12.07 -1.75
C GLY A 450 6.99 11.24 -2.65
N HIS A 451 8.30 11.18 -2.35
CA HIS A 451 9.31 10.52 -3.16
C HIS A 451 10.02 9.36 -2.44
N GLY A 452 10.50 8.37 -3.20
CA GLY A 452 11.26 7.22 -2.69
C GLY A 452 10.52 6.41 -1.63
N ALA A 453 11.28 5.75 -0.74
CA ALA A 453 10.74 4.94 0.37
C ALA A 453 10.52 5.75 1.66
N ALA A 454 11.19 6.91 1.80
CA ALA A 454 11.32 7.63 3.06
C ALA A 454 10.00 8.28 3.53
N GLY A 455 9.19 8.73 2.58
CA GLY A 455 7.94 9.45 2.86
C GLY A 455 6.75 8.54 3.19
N TYR A 456 6.89 7.24 3.02
CA TYR A 456 5.79 6.32 3.31
C TYR A 456 5.46 6.28 4.81
N LEU A 457 4.24 6.67 5.17
CA LEU A 457 3.67 6.46 6.49
C LEU A 457 2.75 5.24 6.46
N SER A 458 2.79 4.42 7.53
CA SER A 458 1.98 3.20 7.61
C SER A 458 0.50 3.48 7.35
N GLY A 459 -0.11 2.71 6.44
CA GLY A 459 -1.50 2.88 6.04
C GLY A 459 -1.75 3.80 4.84
N ASN A 460 -0.75 4.58 4.37
CA ASN A 460 -0.92 5.43 3.18
C ASN A 460 -1.47 4.66 1.97
N GLY A 461 -1.04 3.39 1.78
CA GLY A 461 -1.52 2.55 0.68
C GLY A 461 -3.02 2.30 0.71
N LEU A 462 -3.58 1.94 1.87
CA LEU A 462 -5.03 1.72 1.99
C LEU A 462 -5.81 3.04 2.03
N THR A 463 -5.24 4.12 2.58
CA THR A 463 -5.84 5.45 2.52
C THR A 463 -6.06 5.89 1.08
N THR A 464 -5.04 5.78 0.23
CA THR A 464 -5.14 6.14 -1.19
C THR A 464 -6.02 5.17 -1.97
N ALA A 465 -5.88 3.86 -1.73
CA ALA A 465 -6.67 2.85 -2.43
C ALA A 465 -8.17 3.03 -2.17
N MET A 466 -8.57 2.98 -0.91
CA MET A 466 -9.99 2.99 -0.56
C MET A 466 -10.57 4.41 -0.59
N GLY A 467 -9.77 5.43 -0.25
CA GLY A 467 -10.17 6.84 -0.35
C GLY A 467 -10.48 7.23 -1.79
N PHE A 468 -9.54 7.06 -2.71
CA PHE A 468 -9.80 7.34 -4.13
C PHE A 468 -10.87 6.44 -4.73
N GLY A 469 -10.92 5.15 -4.33
CA GLY A 469 -11.99 4.25 -4.78
C GLY A 469 -13.37 4.80 -4.47
N ARG A 470 -13.61 5.24 -3.22
CA ARG A 470 -14.88 5.83 -2.82
C ARG A 470 -15.17 7.14 -3.56
N LEU A 471 -14.19 8.04 -3.66
CA LEU A 471 -14.33 9.32 -4.36
C LEU A 471 -14.67 9.11 -5.85
N ALA A 472 -13.95 8.21 -6.54
CA ALA A 472 -14.20 7.85 -7.93
C ALA A 472 -15.61 7.27 -8.12
N GLY A 473 -16.00 6.28 -7.32
CA GLY A 473 -17.29 5.62 -7.43
C GLY A 473 -18.46 6.58 -7.20
N VAL A 474 -18.39 7.40 -6.15
CA VAL A 474 -19.40 8.42 -5.85
C VAL A 474 -19.51 9.43 -6.97
N HIS A 475 -18.39 9.98 -7.47
CA HIS A 475 -18.42 11.00 -8.51
C HIS A 475 -18.83 10.42 -9.87
N ALA A 476 -18.35 9.23 -10.23
CA ALA A 476 -18.75 8.55 -11.46
C ALA A 476 -20.28 8.39 -11.53
N ALA A 477 -20.88 7.85 -10.47
CA ALA A 477 -22.33 7.66 -10.40
C ALA A 477 -23.10 8.99 -10.45
N ARG A 478 -22.71 9.98 -9.64
CA ARG A 478 -23.41 11.30 -9.62
C ARG A 478 -23.34 12.02 -10.96
N SER A 479 -22.20 11.96 -11.65
CA SER A 479 -22.00 12.63 -12.94
C SER A 479 -22.88 12.06 -14.05
N LEU A 480 -23.40 10.85 -13.92
CA LEU A 480 -24.36 10.23 -14.84
C LEU A 480 -25.81 10.67 -14.52
N GLY A 481 -26.15 10.75 -13.23
CA GLY A 481 -27.47 11.21 -12.80
C GLY A 481 -27.76 12.68 -13.13
N GLU A 482 -26.75 13.54 -13.22
CA GLU A 482 -26.90 14.95 -13.61
C GLU A 482 -27.10 15.17 -15.12
N GLN A 483 -26.82 14.16 -15.94
CA GLN A 483 -26.96 14.19 -17.40
C GLN A 483 -28.32 13.63 -17.87
N SER A 484 -29.09 12.99 -16.99
CA SER A 484 -30.40 12.40 -17.25
C SER A 484 -31.54 13.39 -16.91
#